data_8825eff06dde286a8aa99ce80b43c408
#
_entry.id   8825eff06dde286a8aa99ce80b43c408
#
_cell.length_a   1.000
_cell.length_b   1.000
_cell.length_c   1.000
_cell.angle_alpha   90.00
_cell.angle_beta   90.00
_cell.angle_gamma   90.00
#
_symmetry.space_group_name_H-M   'P 1'
#
loop_
_entity.id
_entity.type
_entity.pdbx_description
1 polymer ?
#
loop_
_entity_poly.entity_id
_entity_poly.type
_entity_poly.pdbx_seq_one_letter_code
_entity_poly.pdbx_strand_id
1 'polypeptide(L)'
;MENPMNTTINKNQTWCSMWGNAVSIAEHRPESYAKDITLRYPVYAPFDGTALRFTFDNYCGSEPVSITKATVSIADCDFNCDDITRKINLSCPMQESATAQITFFGNSSVTIAAHERIISDDIFFQVQAGQTLCVNLYFADFTLMLSL
;
A
#
# COMPACT_ATOMS: atom_id res chain seq x y z
N MET A 1 0.55 -35.26 -12.78
CA MET A 1 -0.08 -34.02 -12.31
C MET A 1 0.99 -32.94 -12.28
N GLU A 2 1.04 -32.16 -13.31
CA GLU A 2 2.01 -31.08 -13.43
C GLU A 2 1.49 -29.86 -12.65
N ASN A 3 2.36 -29.31 -11.84
CA ASN A 3 2.10 -28.11 -11.05
C ASN A 3 2.36 -26.88 -11.93
N PRO A 4 1.34 -26.12 -12.35
CA PRO A 4 1.54 -25.01 -13.25
C PRO A 4 1.67 -23.70 -12.48
N MET A 5 2.76 -23.45 -11.82
CA MET A 5 3.16 -22.09 -11.42
C MET A 5 4.66 -21.99 -11.18
N ASN A 6 5.41 -22.27 -12.22
CA ASN A 6 6.77 -21.78 -12.29
C ASN A 6 6.77 -20.55 -13.21
N THR A 7 6.26 -19.44 -12.70
CA THR A 7 6.36 -18.16 -13.39
C THR A 7 7.81 -17.70 -13.26
N THR A 8 8.59 -18.04 -14.25
CA THR A 8 9.99 -17.62 -14.39
C THR A 8 10.02 -16.09 -14.37
N ILE A 9 10.49 -15.50 -13.29
CA ILE A 9 10.78 -14.08 -13.20
C ILE A 9 11.81 -13.79 -14.30
N ASN A 10 11.39 -12.99 -15.27
CA ASN A 10 12.20 -12.64 -16.42
C ASN A 10 13.42 -11.85 -15.90
N LYS A 11 14.64 -12.31 -16.16
CA LYS A 11 15.89 -11.70 -15.68
C LYS A 11 16.12 -10.24 -16.12
N ASN A 12 15.21 -9.70 -16.92
CA ASN A 12 15.24 -8.32 -17.41
C ASN A 12 14.22 -7.39 -16.70
N GLN A 13 13.62 -7.80 -15.60
CA GLN A 13 12.75 -6.91 -14.83
C GLN A 13 13.60 -5.91 -14.03
N THR A 14 13.37 -4.62 -14.28
CA THR A 14 13.96 -3.53 -13.52
C THR A 14 12.90 -2.97 -12.57
N TRP A 15 13.20 -2.95 -11.28
CA TRP A 15 12.36 -2.29 -10.29
C TRP A 15 12.69 -0.80 -10.24
N CYS A 16 11.64 0.02 -10.29
CA CYS A 16 11.75 1.46 -10.20
C CYS A 16 10.82 1.99 -9.12
N SER A 17 11.28 2.92 -8.30
CA SER A 17 10.44 3.55 -7.30
C SER A 17 9.40 4.43 -7.97
N MET A 18 8.14 4.19 -7.68
CA MET A 18 6.99 4.92 -8.22
C MET A 18 6.50 6.01 -7.27
N TRP A 19 6.46 5.71 -5.99
CA TRP A 19 5.92 6.57 -4.95
C TRP A 19 6.59 6.28 -3.61
N GLY A 20 6.65 7.27 -2.75
CA GLY A 20 7.12 7.12 -1.38
C GLY A 20 6.62 8.25 -0.50
N ASN A 21 6.42 7.94 0.77
CA ASN A 21 6.12 8.91 1.80
C ASN A 21 7.25 8.95 2.83
N ALA A 22 7.59 10.14 3.32
CA ALA A 22 8.57 10.27 4.38
C ALA A 22 7.95 9.85 5.72
N VAL A 23 8.65 9.01 6.46
CA VAL A 23 8.30 8.65 7.82
C VAL A 23 9.02 9.60 8.78
N SER A 24 8.29 10.18 9.73
CA SER A 24 8.87 11.10 10.72
C SER A 24 8.39 10.77 12.13
N ILE A 25 9.21 11.10 13.11
CA ILE A 25 8.83 11.05 14.53
C ILE A 25 7.97 12.28 14.83
N ALA A 26 6.73 12.05 15.24
CA ALA A 26 5.84 13.13 15.70
C ALA A 26 6.11 13.41 17.17
N GLU A 27 7.10 14.25 17.48
CA GLU A 27 7.55 14.52 18.85
C GLU A 27 6.51 15.15 19.78
N HIS A 28 5.40 15.69 19.26
CA HIS A 28 4.45 16.48 20.05
C HIS A 28 2.98 16.21 19.72
N ARG A 29 2.65 15.08 19.11
CA ARG A 29 1.24 14.70 18.94
C ARG A 29 0.80 13.77 20.06
N PRO A 30 -0.40 13.96 20.61
CA PRO A 30 -0.95 12.98 21.54
C PRO A 30 -1.03 11.61 20.85
N GLU A 31 -0.70 10.56 21.57
CA GLU A 31 -0.85 9.20 21.06
C GLU A 31 -2.29 8.99 20.61
N SER A 32 -2.45 8.57 19.37
CA SER A 32 -3.75 8.31 18.78
C SER A 32 -3.80 6.86 18.33
N TYR A 33 -4.70 6.09 18.91
CA TYR A 33 -4.95 4.72 18.53
C TYR A 33 -6.20 4.63 17.67
N ALA A 34 -6.12 3.88 16.59
CA ALA A 34 -7.26 3.48 15.81
C ALA A 34 -7.48 1.97 15.92
N LYS A 35 -8.74 1.55 15.81
CA LYS A 35 -9.16 0.16 15.79
C LYS A 35 -10.27 -0.02 14.78
N ASP A 36 -10.29 -1.18 14.13
CA ASP A 36 -11.27 -1.52 13.09
C ASP A 36 -11.37 -0.43 12.00
N ILE A 37 -10.21 -0.03 11.49
CA ILE A 37 -10.09 1.06 10.52
C ILE A 37 -9.47 0.57 9.21
N THR A 38 -9.97 1.10 8.11
CA THR A 38 -9.34 0.97 6.79
C THR A 38 -8.78 2.32 6.35
N LEU A 39 -7.49 2.37 6.11
CA LEU A 39 -6.82 3.51 5.51
C LEU A 39 -6.70 3.31 4.01
N ARG A 40 -6.92 4.37 3.26
CA ARG A 40 -6.83 4.39 1.81
C ARG A 40 -5.85 5.45 1.35
N TYR A 41 -4.84 5.01 0.59
CA TYR A 41 -3.81 5.88 0.03
C TYR A 41 -3.95 5.91 -1.49
N PRO A 42 -4.33 7.07 -2.07
CA PRO A 42 -4.24 7.26 -3.51
C PRO A 42 -2.77 7.43 -3.91
N VAL A 43 -2.34 6.70 -4.93
CA VAL A 43 -0.99 6.73 -5.47
C VAL A 43 -1.06 6.94 -6.98
N TYR A 44 -0.46 8.01 -7.47
CA TYR A 44 -0.38 8.29 -8.90
C TYR A 44 0.72 7.45 -9.56
N ALA A 45 0.40 6.83 -10.68
CA ALA A 45 1.35 6.04 -11.48
C ALA A 45 1.96 6.90 -12.60
N PRO A 46 3.24 7.27 -12.52
CA PRO A 46 3.87 8.13 -13.51
C PRO A 46 4.34 7.37 -14.77
N PHE A 47 4.35 6.05 -14.73
CA PHE A 47 4.80 5.18 -15.83
C PHE A 47 4.08 3.83 -15.81
N ASP A 48 4.16 3.11 -16.93
CA ASP A 48 3.59 1.77 -17.07
C ASP A 48 4.36 0.74 -16.24
N GLY A 49 3.64 -0.25 -15.72
CA GLY A 49 4.22 -1.34 -14.96
C GLY A 49 3.41 -2.63 -15.08
N THR A 50 4.07 -3.75 -14.89
CA THR A 50 3.44 -5.09 -14.94
C THR A 50 3.42 -5.79 -13.60
N ALA A 51 4.12 -5.25 -12.62
CA ALA A 51 4.17 -5.77 -11.26
C ALA A 51 4.37 -4.63 -10.26
N LEU A 52 3.88 -4.84 -9.05
CA LEU A 52 4.02 -3.93 -7.92
C LEU A 52 4.70 -4.65 -6.75
N ARG A 53 5.42 -3.89 -5.95
CA ARG A 53 5.98 -4.30 -4.68
C ARG A 53 5.87 -3.14 -3.71
N PHE A 54 5.46 -3.41 -2.48
CA PHE A 54 5.26 -2.41 -1.46
C PHE A 54 6.26 -2.59 -0.31
N THR A 55 6.81 -1.49 0.17
CA THR A 55 7.58 -1.45 1.41
C THR A 55 6.75 -0.72 2.45
N PHE A 56 6.48 -1.39 3.57
CA PHE A 56 5.82 -0.81 4.74
C PHE A 56 6.87 -0.56 5.81
N ASP A 57 6.89 0.64 6.34
CA ASP A 57 7.94 1.13 7.22
C ASP A 57 7.38 1.51 8.58
N ASN A 58 7.83 0.84 9.63
CA ASN A 58 7.56 1.14 11.03
C ASN A 58 8.84 1.58 11.76
N TYR A 59 9.82 2.13 11.01
CA TYR A 59 11.12 2.49 11.58
C TYR A 59 11.02 3.54 12.69
N CYS A 60 10.15 4.52 12.53
CA CYS A 60 9.89 5.54 13.55
C CYS A 60 8.84 5.13 14.59
N GLY A 61 8.23 3.95 14.46
CA GLY A 61 7.24 3.45 15.40
C GLY A 61 7.88 2.93 16.69
N SER A 62 7.23 3.18 17.82
CA SER A 62 7.62 2.68 19.14
C SER A 62 6.98 1.35 19.51
N GLU A 63 5.95 0.93 18.77
CA GLU A 63 5.19 -0.29 18.98
C GLU A 63 5.06 -1.09 17.68
N PRO A 64 4.80 -2.41 17.77
CA PRO A 64 4.49 -3.21 16.59
C PRO A 64 3.19 -2.75 15.92
N VAL A 65 3.15 -2.81 14.59
CA VAL A 65 1.97 -2.52 13.78
C VAL A 65 1.52 -3.77 13.06
N SER A 66 0.24 -4.16 13.26
CA SER A 66 -0.35 -5.33 12.61
C SER A 66 -1.30 -4.92 11.50
N ILE A 67 -0.90 -5.17 10.26
CA ILE A 67 -1.76 -5.03 9.09
C ILE A 67 -2.55 -6.33 8.93
N THR A 68 -3.86 -6.28 9.10
CA THR A 68 -4.74 -7.46 9.00
C THR A 68 -4.99 -7.86 7.55
N LYS A 69 -5.14 -6.86 6.66
CA LYS A 69 -5.33 -7.06 5.23
C LYS A 69 -4.84 -5.84 4.46
N ALA A 70 -4.22 -6.08 3.33
CA ALA A 70 -3.80 -5.04 2.41
C ALA A 70 -4.23 -5.38 0.99
N THR A 71 -4.68 -4.38 0.22
CA THR A 71 -5.05 -4.53 -1.19
C THR A 71 -4.60 -3.33 -1.99
N VAL A 72 -4.40 -3.54 -3.28
CA VAL A 72 -4.23 -2.47 -4.26
C VAL A 72 -5.28 -2.60 -5.34
N SER A 73 -5.85 -1.48 -5.77
CA SER A 73 -6.85 -1.41 -6.83
C SER A 73 -6.59 -0.20 -7.72
N ILE A 74 -7.17 -0.20 -8.91
CA ILE A 74 -7.24 1.01 -9.73
C ILE A 74 -8.41 1.85 -9.21
N ALA A 75 -8.16 3.14 -8.99
CA ALA A 75 -9.19 4.10 -8.63
C ALA A 75 -9.99 4.49 -9.86
N ASP A 76 -11.32 4.57 -9.71
CA ASP A 76 -12.24 5.04 -10.76
C ASP A 76 -12.50 6.55 -10.59
N CYS A 77 -11.43 7.33 -10.44
CA CYS A 77 -11.51 8.78 -10.33
C CYS A 77 -10.26 9.43 -10.92
N ASP A 78 -10.47 10.51 -11.63
CA ASP A 78 -9.40 11.41 -12.04
C ASP A 78 -8.89 12.18 -10.81
N PHE A 79 -7.79 11.71 -10.24
CA PHE A 79 -7.10 12.46 -9.20
C PHE A 79 -6.28 13.57 -9.87
N ASN A 80 -6.86 14.76 -9.99
CA ASN A 80 -6.13 15.92 -10.48
C ASN A 80 -5.32 16.51 -9.32
N CYS A 81 -4.00 16.30 -9.33
CA CYS A 81 -3.09 16.78 -8.28
C CYS A 81 -2.90 18.31 -8.26
N ASP A 82 -3.47 19.04 -9.21
CA ASP A 82 -3.33 20.49 -9.31
C ASP A 82 -4.28 21.26 -8.38
N ASP A 83 -5.21 20.58 -7.74
CA ASP A 83 -6.18 21.22 -6.84
C ASP A 83 -5.90 20.89 -5.37
N ILE A 84 -4.94 21.60 -4.78
CA ILE A 84 -4.57 21.50 -3.36
C ILE A 84 -5.75 21.80 -2.42
N THR A 85 -6.82 22.38 -2.93
CA THR A 85 -8.00 22.79 -2.14
C THR A 85 -9.12 21.75 -2.15
N ARG A 86 -9.06 20.74 -3.01
CA ARG A 86 -10.05 19.68 -3.03
C ARG A 86 -9.95 18.85 -1.77
N LYS A 87 -10.97 18.94 -0.93
CA LYS A 87 -11.26 17.94 0.08
C LYS A 87 -11.17 16.57 -0.61
N ILE A 88 -10.22 15.73 -0.18
CA ILE A 88 -10.08 14.37 -0.66
C ILE A 88 -11.47 13.74 -0.56
N ASN A 89 -12.10 13.51 -1.70
CA ASN A 89 -13.39 12.84 -1.72
C ASN A 89 -13.10 11.38 -1.41
N LEU A 90 -13.30 11.00 -0.15
CA LEU A 90 -13.05 9.65 0.36
C LEU A 90 -13.95 8.58 -0.31
N SER A 91 -14.86 9.01 -1.17
CA SER A 91 -15.75 8.15 -1.94
C SER A 91 -15.23 7.80 -3.33
N CYS A 92 -13.91 7.86 -3.56
CA CYS A 92 -13.36 7.40 -4.85
C CYS A 92 -13.72 5.93 -5.05
N PRO A 93 -14.62 5.59 -6.00
CA PRO A 93 -14.98 4.22 -6.26
C PRO A 93 -13.77 3.46 -6.78
N MET A 94 -13.66 2.20 -6.40
CA MET A 94 -12.62 1.29 -6.88
C MET A 94 -13.20 0.38 -7.95
N GLN A 95 -12.41 0.10 -8.97
CA GLN A 95 -12.75 -0.94 -9.93
C GLN A 95 -12.54 -2.31 -9.28
N GLU A 96 -13.60 -3.00 -8.90
CA GLU A 96 -13.52 -4.34 -8.29
C GLU A 96 -12.78 -5.35 -9.18
N SER A 97 -12.94 -5.23 -10.49
CA SER A 97 -12.27 -6.07 -11.49
C SER A 97 -10.74 -5.87 -11.56
N ALA A 98 -10.22 -4.79 -11.00
CA ALA A 98 -8.81 -4.47 -11.00
C ALA A 98 -8.29 -4.30 -9.56
N THR A 99 -8.58 -5.28 -8.70
CA THR A 99 -8.13 -5.33 -7.32
C THR A 99 -7.24 -6.56 -7.11
N ALA A 100 -6.08 -6.36 -6.47
CA ALA A 100 -5.19 -7.43 -6.05
C ALA A 100 -4.91 -7.36 -4.56
N GLN A 101 -4.72 -8.53 -3.96
CA GLN A 101 -4.31 -8.63 -2.57
C GLN A 101 -2.80 -8.43 -2.46
N ILE A 102 -2.37 -7.65 -1.46
CA ILE A 102 -0.97 -7.52 -1.07
C ILE A 102 -0.71 -8.58 -0.01
N THR A 103 0.28 -9.43 -0.24
CA THR A 103 0.66 -10.52 0.66
C THR A 103 2.08 -10.35 1.17
N PHE A 104 2.37 -11.07 2.26
CA PHE A 104 3.66 -11.05 2.93
C PHE A 104 4.08 -12.49 3.23
N PHE A 105 5.08 -12.99 2.50
CA PHE A 105 5.49 -14.41 2.55
C PHE A 105 4.30 -15.36 2.35
N GLY A 106 3.40 -15.01 1.43
CA GLY A 106 2.17 -15.75 1.13
C GLY A 106 1.00 -15.52 2.09
N ASN A 107 1.17 -14.74 3.16
CA ASN A 107 0.12 -14.44 4.13
C ASN A 107 -0.58 -13.11 3.83
N SER A 108 -1.87 -13.02 4.16
CA SER A 108 -2.68 -11.80 3.98
C SER A 108 -2.44 -10.74 5.06
N SER A 109 -1.85 -11.13 6.18
CA SER A 109 -1.59 -10.28 7.33
C SER A 109 -0.10 -10.28 7.68
N VAL A 110 0.34 -9.22 8.35
CA VAL A 110 1.71 -9.08 8.84
C VAL A 110 1.77 -8.21 10.08
N THR A 111 2.67 -8.53 10.98
CA THR A 111 3.05 -7.65 12.10
C THR A 111 4.46 -7.14 11.86
N ILE A 112 4.61 -5.83 11.84
CA ILE A 112 5.88 -5.14 11.65
C ILE A 112 6.35 -4.67 13.02
N ALA A 113 7.48 -5.17 13.49
CA ALA A 113 8.02 -4.75 14.78
C ALA A 113 8.40 -3.26 14.78
N ALA A 114 8.49 -2.67 15.97
CA ALA A 114 9.03 -1.32 16.12
C ALA A 114 10.43 -1.25 15.51
N HIS A 115 10.73 -0.16 14.83
CA HIS A 115 12.01 0.13 14.16
C HIS A 115 12.35 -0.79 12.97
N GLU A 116 11.35 -1.53 12.46
CA GLU A 116 11.53 -2.42 11.32
C GLU A 116 10.71 -1.97 10.11
N ARG A 117 11.03 -2.57 8.98
CA ARG A 117 10.28 -2.45 7.72
C ARG A 117 10.08 -3.83 7.11
N ILE A 118 9.06 -3.96 6.30
CA ILE A 118 8.77 -5.20 5.57
C ILE A 118 8.48 -4.89 4.11
N ILE A 119 8.88 -5.81 3.24
CA ILE A 119 8.58 -5.76 1.81
C ILE A 119 7.52 -6.81 1.52
N SER A 120 6.48 -6.45 0.75
CA SER A 120 5.46 -7.37 0.30
C SER A 120 6.03 -8.38 -0.71
N ASP A 121 5.28 -9.45 -0.96
CA ASP A 121 5.48 -10.28 -2.13
C ASP A 121 5.27 -9.46 -3.42
N ASP A 122 5.81 -9.95 -4.53
CA ASP A 122 5.59 -9.36 -5.85
C ASP A 122 4.15 -9.62 -6.29
N ILE A 123 3.49 -8.56 -6.77
CA ILE A 123 2.11 -8.61 -7.22
C ILE A 123 2.08 -8.38 -8.72
N PHE A 124 1.62 -9.34 -9.49
CA PHE A 124 1.36 -9.13 -10.92
C PHE A 124 0.16 -8.23 -11.07
N PHE A 125 0.39 -6.98 -11.44
CA PHE A 125 -0.64 -5.96 -11.54
C PHE A 125 -0.29 -4.99 -12.66
N GLN A 126 -1.15 -4.95 -13.68
CA GLN A 126 -0.97 -4.05 -14.81
C GLN A 126 -1.32 -2.62 -14.40
N VAL A 127 -0.36 -1.73 -14.57
CA VAL A 127 -0.49 -0.30 -14.30
C VAL A 127 -0.17 0.47 -15.56
N GLN A 128 -0.95 1.48 -15.87
CA GLN A 128 -0.70 2.42 -16.95
C GLN A 128 -0.34 3.80 -16.39
N ALA A 129 0.56 4.48 -17.09
CA ALA A 129 0.91 5.87 -16.76
C ALA A 129 -0.36 6.74 -16.73
N GLY A 130 -0.47 7.59 -15.71
CA GLY A 130 -1.64 8.44 -15.51
C GLY A 130 -2.75 7.83 -14.65
N GLN A 131 -2.72 6.54 -14.36
CA GLN A 131 -3.69 5.93 -13.46
C GLN A 131 -3.44 6.33 -12.01
N THR A 132 -4.51 6.39 -11.24
CA THR A 132 -4.44 6.45 -9.77
C THR A 132 -4.70 5.06 -9.20
N LEU A 133 -3.79 4.60 -8.37
CA LEU A 133 -3.95 3.39 -7.58
C LEU A 133 -4.51 3.74 -6.20
N CYS A 134 -5.31 2.87 -5.63
CA CYS A 134 -5.71 2.91 -4.22
C CYS A 134 -5.04 1.77 -3.46
N VAL A 135 -4.16 2.10 -2.53
CA VAL A 135 -3.63 1.13 -1.56
C VAL A 135 -4.51 1.19 -0.32
N ASN A 136 -5.13 0.07 0.04
CA ASN A 136 -6.00 -0.02 1.20
C ASN A 136 -5.36 -0.91 2.25
N LEU A 137 -5.30 -0.41 3.49
CA LEU A 137 -4.74 -1.11 4.65
C LEU A 137 -5.82 -1.23 5.71
N TYR A 138 -6.16 -2.44 6.10
CA TYR A 138 -7.11 -2.72 7.17
C TYR A 138 -6.39 -3.15 8.45
N PHE A 139 -6.75 -2.50 9.55
CA PHE A 139 -6.25 -2.73 10.90
C PHE A 139 -7.41 -3.14 11.79
N ALA A 140 -7.49 -4.42 12.13
CA ALA A 140 -8.55 -4.94 13.01
C ALA A 140 -8.31 -4.58 14.47
N ASP A 141 -7.06 -4.59 14.91
CA ASP A 141 -6.65 -4.32 16.28
C ASP A 141 -6.21 -2.88 16.49
N PHE A 142 -6.05 -2.51 17.77
CA PHE A 142 -5.51 -1.21 18.13
C PHE A 142 -4.13 -0.99 17.51
N THR A 143 -4.00 0.11 16.80
CA THR A 143 -2.77 0.51 16.12
C THR A 143 -2.46 1.95 16.46
N LEU A 144 -1.22 2.19 16.89
CA LEU A 144 -0.73 3.54 17.16
C LEU A 144 -0.49 4.29 15.84
N MET A 145 -1.22 5.38 15.64
CA MET A 145 -1.17 6.21 14.43
C MET A 145 -0.22 7.39 14.64
N LEU A 146 1.09 7.14 14.63
CA LEU A 146 2.09 8.19 14.87
C LEU A 146 2.45 9.00 13.62
N SER A 147 2.31 8.40 12.44
CA SER A 147 2.66 9.08 11.19
C SER A 147 1.84 8.52 10.03
N LEU A 148 0.83 9.21 9.69
CA LEU A 148 0.09 9.02 8.45
C LEU A 148 -0.02 10.35 7.72
#